data_0ad63532c7a48debf580173ecc153187
#
_entry.id   0ad63532c7a48debf580173ecc153187
#
_cell.length_a   1.000
_cell.length_b   1.000
_cell.length_c   1.000
_cell.angle_alpha   90.00
_cell.angle_beta   90.00
_cell.angle_gamma   90.00
#
_symmetry.space_group_name_H-M   'P 1'
#
loop_
_entity.id
_entity.type
_entity.pdbx_description
1 polymer ?
#
loop_
_entity_poly.entity_id
_entity_poly.type
_entity_poly.pdbx_seq_one_letter_code
_entity_poly.pdbx_strand_id
1 'polypeptide(L)'
;MADVDLDGLVPCPELDISAYADSFDRADLIVDVTRSFLRSATEAGQTHVILVSSAMVYGAWPNNPVPISEREPVRPVPSFLFAVSCATAEALVDEWRTDVPGRTATVLRPVPVVSPERPSRLVQALADALGGEAVSADLAAQFLHEDDLDAAKRLVRRLRPDGILNVAPDGSIMGERLHELSPRTLGVALPGWAREAVDAVRWRFLNGPVPPGLREYARHSWHVSNEKLRGLGWVPRVSNEESYVAGSDGSWIDSISAKRRQEIALAGSAAAVIAVVLAAVRVVRRARR
;
A
#
# COMPACT_ATOMS: atom_id res chain seq x y z
N MET A 1 -20.30 -24.43 -9.00
CA MET A 1 -19.47 -24.84 -7.85
C MET A 1 -20.27 -24.47 -6.62
N ALA A 2 -20.63 -25.44 -5.81
CA ALA A 2 -21.64 -25.28 -4.76
C ALA A 2 -21.18 -24.24 -3.72
N ASP A 3 -22.09 -23.34 -3.42
CA ASP A 3 -22.02 -22.43 -2.26
C ASP A 3 -21.94 -23.34 -1.01
N VAL A 4 -20.77 -23.36 -0.37
CA VAL A 4 -20.61 -24.10 0.89
C VAL A 4 -21.19 -23.21 1.96
N ASP A 5 -22.32 -23.65 2.51
CA ASP A 5 -22.97 -23.11 3.68
C ASP A 5 -21.95 -22.93 4.82
N LEU A 6 -21.69 -21.67 5.21
CA LEU A 6 -20.76 -21.30 6.27
C LEU A 6 -21.40 -21.34 7.67
N ASP A 7 -22.67 -21.72 7.76
CA ASP A 7 -23.48 -21.69 8.99
C ASP A 7 -23.04 -22.66 10.10
N GLY A 8 -22.01 -23.47 9.89
CA GLY A 8 -21.43 -24.37 10.88
C GLY A 8 -19.99 -24.07 11.31
N LEU A 9 -19.31 -23.09 10.72
CA LEU A 9 -17.93 -22.76 11.06
C LEU A 9 -17.89 -21.75 12.22
N VAL A 10 -17.20 -22.10 13.30
CA VAL A 10 -16.89 -21.15 14.38
C VAL A 10 -16.24 -19.91 13.76
N PRO A 11 -16.77 -18.70 13.98
CA PRO A 11 -16.20 -17.49 13.41
C PRO A 11 -14.70 -17.37 13.71
N CYS A 12 -13.87 -17.27 12.68
CA CYS A 12 -12.45 -17.03 12.84
C CYS A 12 -12.22 -15.52 12.89
N PRO A 13 -11.67 -14.97 13.97
CA PRO A 13 -11.41 -13.55 14.06
C PRO A 13 -10.39 -13.14 13.01
N GLU A 14 -10.70 -12.06 12.29
CA GLU A 14 -9.89 -11.48 11.24
C GLU A 14 -9.70 -9.99 11.47
N LEU A 15 -8.47 -9.52 11.32
CA LEU A 15 -8.13 -8.10 11.32
C LEU A 15 -7.51 -7.74 9.98
N ASP A 16 -8.13 -6.81 9.26
CA ASP A 16 -7.62 -6.27 8.01
C ASP A 16 -6.97 -4.90 8.25
N ILE A 17 -5.63 -4.88 8.34
CA ILE A 17 -4.86 -3.65 8.47
C ILE A 17 -4.43 -3.07 7.13
N SER A 18 -4.61 -3.77 6.02
CA SER A 18 -4.32 -3.25 4.68
C SER A 18 -5.20 -2.05 4.33
N ALA A 19 -6.41 -1.99 4.89
CA ALA A 19 -7.32 -0.86 4.76
C ALA A 19 -6.77 0.47 5.33
N TYR A 20 -5.78 0.43 6.23
CA TYR A 20 -5.10 1.63 6.74
C TYR A 20 -4.04 2.18 5.77
N ALA A 21 -3.76 1.48 4.68
CA ALA A 21 -2.82 1.92 3.65
C ALA A 21 -3.15 3.31 3.09
N ASP A 22 -4.43 3.69 3.10
CA ASP A 22 -4.90 4.99 2.62
C ASP A 22 -4.89 6.10 3.69
N SER A 23 -4.61 5.73 4.93
CA SER A 23 -4.58 6.64 6.10
C SER A 23 -3.15 6.80 6.60
N PHE A 24 -2.27 7.37 5.76
CA PHE A 24 -0.83 7.50 6.05
C PHE A 24 -0.50 8.21 7.38
N ASP A 25 -1.36 9.12 7.82
CA ASP A 25 -1.29 9.86 9.07
C ASP A 25 -1.77 9.06 10.29
N ARG A 26 -2.31 7.86 10.10
CA ARG A 26 -2.88 7.01 11.14
C ARG A 26 -2.22 5.62 11.21
N ALA A 27 -1.00 5.51 10.68
CA ALA A 27 -0.25 4.26 10.71
C ALA A 27 0.04 3.76 12.14
N ASP A 28 0.13 4.67 13.12
CA ASP A 28 0.25 4.38 14.55
C ASP A 28 -0.93 3.58 15.11
N LEU A 29 -2.14 3.82 14.58
CA LEU A 29 -3.33 3.10 15.00
C LEU A 29 -3.29 1.60 14.68
N ILE A 30 -2.54 1.18 13.66
CA ILE A 30 -2.41 -0.22 13.26
C ILE A 30 -1.94 -1.07 14.44
N VAL A 31 -0.95 -0.59 15.17
CA VAL A 31 -0.37 -1.31 16.32
C VAL A 31 -1.39 -1.43 17.46
N ASP A 32 -2.10 -0.34 17.77
CA ASP A 32 -3.08 -0.32 18.87
C ASP A 32 -4.31 -1.17 18.53
N VAL A 33 -4.81 -1.10 17.31
CA VAL A 33 -5.91 -1.95 16.83
C VAL A 33 -5.51 -3.41 16.88
N THR A 34 -4.27 -3.75 16.47
CA THR A 34 -3.77 -5.13 16.52
C THR A 34 -3.69 -5.65 17.96
N ARG A 35 -3.17 -4.86 18.90
CA ARG A 35 -3.14 -5.23 20.32
C ARG A 35 -4.54 -5.46 20.88
N SER A 36 -5.49 -4.59 20.57
CA SER A 36 -6.87 -4.72 21.01
C SER A 36 -7.54 -5.95 20.43
N PHE A 37 -7.30 -6.23 19.14
CA PHE A 37 -7.78 -7.42 18.46
C PHE A 37 -7.27 -8.71 19.12
N LEU A 38 -5.96 -8.82 19.36
CA LEU A 38 -5.33 -10.00 19.98
C LEU A 38 -5.80 -10.21 21.42
N ARG A 39 -6.02 -9.13 22.17
CA ARG A 39 -6.61 -9.20 23.51
C ARG A 39 -8.02 -9.79 23.45
N SER A 40 -8.88 -9.25 22.59
CA SER A 40 -10.25 -9.76 22.43
C SER A 40 -10.28 -11.21 21.96
N ALA A 41 -9.35 -11.61 21.05
CA ALA A 41 -9.21 -12.98 20.61
C ALA A 41 -8.82 -13.91 21.79
N THR A 42 -7.92 -13.46 22.67
CA THR A 42 -7.50 -14.20 23.87
C THR A 42 -8.65 -14.33 24.85
N GLU A 43 -9.37 -13.25 25.17
CA GLU A 43 -10.52 -13.23 26.05
C GLU A 43 -11.65 -14.15 25.55
N ALA A 44 -11.82 -14.25 24.23
CA ALA A 44 -12.79 -15.14 23.59
C ALA A 44 -12.29 -16.59 23.45
N GLY A 45 -11.09 -16.93 23.97
CA GLY A 45 -10.53 -18.28 23.87
C GLY A 45 -10.21 -18.75 22.46
N GLN A 46 -9.93 -17.81 21.55
CA GLN A 46 -9.60 -18.14 20.17
C GLN A 46 -8.22 -18.82 20.07
N THR A 47 -8.15 -19.86 19.24
CA THR A 47 -6.90 -20.59 18.98
C THR A 47 -6.32 -20.29 17.60
N HIS A 48 -7.05 -19.58 16.74
CA HIS A 48 -6.60 -19.16 15.43
C HIS A 48 -7.06 -17.75 15.13
N VAL A 49 -6.16 -16.93 14.55
CA VAL A 49 -6.46 -15.57 14.08
C VAL A 49 -5.96 -15.39 12.65
N ILE A 50 -6.58 -14.46 11.92
CA ILE A 50 -6.17 -14.03 10.59
C ILE A 50 -5.80 -12.56 10.63
N LEU A 51 -4.60 -12.23 10.15
CA LEU A 51 -4.15 -10.85 9.91
C LEU A 51 -3.99 -10.62 8.41
N VAL A 52 -4.66 -9.62 7.86
CA VAL A 52 -4.39 -9.11 6.52
C VAL A 52 -3.44 -7.93 6.66
N SER A 53 -2.16 -8.16 6.37
CA SER A 53 -1.05 -7.22 6.44
C SER A 53 -0.76 -6.59 5.07
N SER A 54 0.50 -6.46 4.68
CA SER A 54 0.92 -5.96 3.36
C SER A 54 2.26 -6.57 2.94
N ALA A 55 2.44 -6.89 1.66
CA ALA A 55 3.74 -7.29 1.11
C ALA A 55 4.80 -6.17 1.17
N MET A 56 4.40 -4.94 1.42
CA MET A 56 5.35 -3.82 1.60
C MET A 56 6.24 -3.97 2.84
N VAL A 57 5.94 -4.90 3.75
CA VAL A 57 6.81 -5.24 4.88
C VAL A 57 8.18 -5.79 4.46
N TYR A 58 8.31 -6.34 3.26
CA TYR A 58 9.61 -6.78 2.74
C TYR A 58 10.54 -5.61 2.39
N GLY A 59 9.97 -4.41 2.16
CA GLY A 59 10.70 -3.25 1.65
C GLY A 59 11.11 -3.41 0.19
N ALA A 60 11.45 -2.30 -0.44
CA ALA A 60 11.95 -2.26 -1.80
C ALA A 60 13.44 -1.94 -1.78
N TRP A 61 14.27 -2.96 -1.86
CA TRP A 61 15.72 -2.87 -1.74
C TRP A 61 16.40 -3.33 -3.03
N PRO A 62 17.54 -2.73 -3.41
CA PRO A 62 18.28 -3.10 -4.63
C PRO A 62 18.70 -4.57 -4.67
N ASN A 63 18.82 -5.21 -3.52
CA ASN A 63 19.27 -6.59 -3.34
C ASN A 63 18.17 -7.56 -2.95
N ASN A 64 16.91 -7.22 -3.18
CA ASN A 64 15.82 -8.17 -2.96
C ASN A 64 15.94 -9.37 -3.90
N PRO A 65 15.83 -10.60 -3.37
CA PRO A 65 15.63 -11.76 -4.23
C PRO A 65 14.20 -11.71 -4.78
N VAL A 66 14.05 -11.50 -6.06
CA VAL A 66 12.73 -11.43 -6.71
C VAL A 66 12.49 -12.61 -7.64
N PRO A 67 11.30 -13.25 -7.58
CA PRO A 67 10.17 -12.91 -6.69
C PRO A 67 10.44 -13.23 -5.22
N ILE A 68 9.99 -12.35 -4.31
CA ILE A 68 10.18 -12.49 -2.86
C ILE A 68 9.27 -13.61 -2.33
N SER A 69 9.85 -14.59 -1.67
CA SER A 69 9.10 -15.66 -1.00
C SER A 69 8.76 -15.30 0.45
N GLU A 70 7.84 -16.05 1.08
CA GLU A 70 7.46 -15.87 2.47
C GLU A 70 8.59 -16.21 3.48
N ARG A 71 9.70 -16.77 2.99
CA ARG A 71 10.88 -17.08 3.79
C ARG A 71 11.80 -15.88 3.97
N GLU A 72 11.64 -14.87 3.12
CA GLU A 72 12.47 -13.67 3.19
C GLU A 72 12.16 -12.84 4.44
N PRO A 73 13.20 -12.23 5.03
CA PRO A 73 13.03 -11.45 6.25
C PRO A 73 12.22 -10.17 5.99
N VAL A 74 11.44 -9.77 6.98
CA VAL A 74 10.75 -8.47 7.01
C VAL A 74 11.78 -7.36 7.19
N ARG A 75 11.84 -6.43 6.23
CA ARG A 75 12.76 -5.28 6.19
C ARG A 75 12.07 -4.05 5.63
N PRO A 76 11.02 -3.52 6.28
CA PRO A 76 10.27 -2.38 5.74
C PRO A 76 11.19 -1.17 5.54
N VAL A 77 10.85 -0.32 4.57
CA VAL A 77 11.53 0.97 4.40
C VAL A 77 11.23 1.84 5.63
N PRO A 78 12.25 2.27 6.42
CA PRO A 78 12.02 2.88 7.73
C PRO A 78 11.21 4.18 7.70
N SER A 79 11.31 4.93 6.60
CA SER A 79 10.56 6.18 6.41
C SER A 79 9.10 5.95 5.96
N PHE A 80 8.73 4.74 5.57
CA PHE A 80 7.36 4.40 5.20
C PHE A 80 6.61 3.76 6.37
N LEU A 81 6.04 4.61 7.21
CA LEU A 81 5.44 4.23 8.51
C LEU A 81 4.37 3.15 8.39
N PHE A 82 3.58 3.14 7.32
CA PHE A 82 2.59 2.09 7.09
C PHE A 82 3.23 0.68 7.08
N ALA A 83 4.29 0.49 6.28
CA ALA A 83 4.97 -0.80 6.22
C ALA A 83 5.66 -1.18 7.54
N VAL A 84 6.20 -0.19 8.27
CA VAL A 84 6.80 -0.39 9.60
C VAL A 84 5.72 -0.84 10.60
N SER A 85 4.55 -0.21 10.59
CA SER A 85 3.45 -0.58 11.48
C SER A 85 2.86 -1.94 11.15
N CYS A 86 2.75 -2.31 9.86
CA CYS A 86 2.39 -3.66 9.43
C CYS A 86 3.39 -4.71 9.95
N ALA A 87 4.68 -4.45 9.82
CA ALA A 87 5.72 -5.35 10.35
C ALA A 87 5.62 -5.51 11.87
N THR A 88 5.33 -4.43 12.59
CA THR A 88 5.10 -4.47 14.04
C THR A 88 3.84 -5.28 14.39
N ALA A 89 2.76 -5.11 13.63
CA ALA A 89 1.53 -5.89 13.82
C ALA A 89 1.76 -7.40 13.60
N GLU A 90 2.53 -7.76 12.58
CA GLU A 90 2.90 -9.17 12.32
C GLU A 90 3.72 -9.76 13.47
N ALA A 91 4.67 -8.99 14.03
CA ALA A 91 5.46 -9.42 15.20
C ALA A 91 4.56 -9.66 16.43
N LEU A 92 3.56 -8.80 16.67
CA LEU A 92 2.58 -8.99 17.75
C LEU A 92 1.73 -10.26 17.54
N VAL A 93 1.35 -10.55 16.30
CA VAL A 93 0.61 -11.79 15.97
C VAL A 93 1.49 -13.03 16.18
N ASP A 94 2.76 -12.97 15.81
CA ASP A 94 3.69 -14.08 16.01
C ASP A 94 3.98 -14.31 17.50
N GLU A 95 4.12 -13.25 18.29
CA GLU A 95 4.21 -13.33 19.75
C GLU A 95 2.97 -13.99 20.34
N TRP A 96 1.76 -13.53 19.98
CA TRP A 96 0.49 -14.12 20.42
C TRP A 96 0.39 -15.61 20.06
N ARG A 97 0.83 -15.99 18.86
CA ARG A 97 0.82 -17.37 18.37
C ARG A 97 1.75 -18.28 19.19
N THR A 98 2.94 -17.76 19.53
CA THR A 98 3.98 -18.55 20.24
C THR A 98 3.81 -18.56 21.75
N ASP A 99 3.09 -17.59 22.33
CA ASP A 99 2.86 -17.45 23.78
C ASP A 99 2.08 -18.62 24.39
N VAL A 100 1.16 -19.21 23.63
CA VAL A 100 0.35 -20.33 24.09
C VAL A 100 0.41 -21.51 23.12
N PRO A 101 0.86 -22.70 23.57
CA PRO A 101 0.85 -23.90 22.72
C PRO A 101 -0.53 -24.21 22.13
N GLY A 102 -0.55 -24.54 20.84
CA GLY A 102 -1.78 -24.84 20.09
C GLY A 102 -2.44 -23.64 19.42
N ARG A 103 -1.97 -22.43 19.66
CA ARG A 103 -2.36 -21.26 18.85
C ARG A 103 -1.69 -21.30 17.48
N THR A 104 -2.42 -20.84 16.50
CA THR A 104 -1.98 -20.68 15.10
C THR A 104 -2.42 -19.33 14.56
N ALA A 105 -1.74 -18.83 13.52
CA ALA A 105 -2.11 -17.57 12.89
C ALA A 105 -1.86 -17.63 11.37
N THR A 106 -2.79 -17.10 10.60
CA THR A 106 -2.57 -16.84 9.17
C THR A 106 -2.28 -15.36 8.96
N VAL A 107 -1.14 -15.05 8.35
CA VAL A 107 -0.81 -13.69 7.92
C VAL A 107 -0.86 -13.63 6.41
N LEU A 108 -1.79 -12.85 5.86
CA LEU A 108 -1.86 -12.54 4.43
C LEU A 108 -1.02 -11.28 4.17
N ARG A 109 -0.13 -11.32 3.18
CA ARG A 109 0.66 -10.18 2.70
C ARG A 109 0.23 -9.82 1.28
N PRO A 110 -0.88 -9.08 1.09
CA PRO A 110 -1.27 -8.62 -0.23
C PRO A 110 -0.29 -7.57 -0.76
N VAL A 111 -0.05 -7.59 -2.08
CA VAL A 111 0.50 -6.45 -2.82
C VAL A 111 -0.55 -5.32 -2.83
N PRO A 112 -0.24 -4.08 -3.28
CA PRO A 112 -1.21 -2.99 -3.29
C PRO A 112 -2.54 -3.40 -3.88
N VAL A 113 -3.61 -3.24 -3.08
CA VAL A 113 -4.95 -3.68 -3.42
C VAL A 113 -5.70 -2.56 -4.14
N VAL A 114 -6.31 -2.92 -5.23
CA VAL A 114 -7.11 -2.04 -6.08
C VAL A 114 -8.58 -2.37 -5.96
N SER A 115 -9.39 -1.35 -5.72
CA SER A 115 -10.85 -1.42 -5.81
C SER A 115 -11.32 -0.39 -6.85
N PRO A 116 -12.04 -0.80 -7.90
CA PRO A 116 -12.61 0.13 -8.89
C PRO A 116 -13.63 1.09 -8.26
N GLU A 117 -14.32 0.65 -7.21
CA GLU A 117 -15.35 1.45 -6.54
C GLU A 117 -14.77 2.39 -5.46
N ARG A 118 -13.60 2.09 -4.95
CA ARG A 118 -12.94 2.83 -3.86
C ARG A 118 -11.49 3.13 -4.21
N PRO A 119 -11.22 4.30 -4.82
CA PRO A 119 -9.86 4.69 -5.17
C PRO A 119 -8.92 4.65 -3.97
N SER A 120 -7.85 3.87 -4.06
CA SER A 120 -6.83 3.78 -3.01
C SER A 120 -5.80 4.90 -3.17
N ARG A 121 -5.59 5.66 -2.10
CA ARG A 121 -4.55 6.70 -2.05
C ARG A 121 -3.14 6.12 -2.17
N LEU A 122 -2.92 4.92 -1.60
CA LEU A 122 -1.65 4.22 -1.72
C LEU A 122 -1.36 3.85 -3.18
N VAL A 123 -2.35 3.24 -3.87
CA VAL A 123 -2.21 2.83 -5.28
C VAL A 123 -1.95 4.05 -6.15
N GLN A 124 -2.70 5.14 -5.95
CA GLN A 124 -2.50 6.39 -6.70
C GLN A 124 -1.14 7.02 -6.43
N ALA A 125 -0.71 7.09 -5.16
CA ALA A 125 0.59 7.63 -4.80
C ALA A 125 1.75 6.78 -5.38
N LEU A 126 1.57 5.46 -5.45
CA LEU A 126 2.53 4.55 -6.07
C LEU A 126 2.53 4.72 -7.59
N ALA A 127 1.37 4.85 -8.24
CA ALA A 127 1.26 5.12 -9.67
C ALA A 127 1.89 6.48 -10.04
N ASP A 128 1.66 7.52 -9.23
CA ASP A 128 2.30 8.83 -9.39
C ASP A 128 3.83 8.74 -9.24
N ALA A 129 4.32 7.95 -8.30
CA ALA A 129 5.74 7.71 -8.12
C ALA A 129 6.35 6.94 -9.31
N LEU A 130 5.64 5.95 -9.83
CA LEU A 130 6.03 5.17 -11.01
C LEU A 130 5.97 6.00 -12.30
N GLY A 131 4.96 6.85 -12.48
CA GLY A 131 4.80 7.68 -13.68
C GLY A 131 5.74 8.88 -13.75
N GLY A 132 6.33 9.30 -12.63
CA GLY A 132 7.11 10.55 -12.51
C GLY A 132 8.62 10.42 -12.67
N GLU A 133 9.19 9.25 -12.72
CA GLU A 133 10.62 8.98 -12.90
C GLU A 133 10.85 8.16 -14.17
N ALA A 134 12.09 8.19 -14.69
CA ALA A 134 12.51 7.18 -15.68
C ALA A 134 12.52 5.83 -14.93
N VAL A 135 11.43 5.11 -15.03
CA VAL A 135 11.28 3.80 -14.42
C VAL A 135 12.31 2.87 -15.06
N SER A 136 13.11 2.21 -14.23
CA SER A 136 14.06 1.22 -14.75
C SER A 136 13.30 0.13 -15.51
N ALA A 137 13.84 -0.29 -16.66
CA ALA A 137 13.24 -1.41 -17.40
C ALA A 137 13.12 -2.68 -16.55
N ASP A 138 14.04 -2.85 -15.59
CA ASP A 138 14.08 -4.01 -14.68
C ASP A 138 13.11 -3.88 -13.47
N LEU A 139 12.45 -2.73 -13.32
CA LEU A 139 11.46 -2.58 -12.27
C LEU A 139 10.26 -3.48 -12.56
N ALA A 140 9.81 -4.21 -11.56
CA ALA A 140 8.62 -5.04 -11.63
C ALA A 140 7.68 -4.70 -10.48
N ALA A 141 6.41 -4.41 -10.81
CA ALA A 141 5.37 -4.09 -9.84
C ALA A 141 4.19 -5.06 -9.96
N GLN A 142 3.45 -5.20 -8.87
CA GLN A 142 2.23 -6.02 -8.79
C GLN A 142 1.11 -5.22 -8.14
N PHE A 143 -0.12 -5.45 -8.64
CA PHE A 143 -1.35 -4.86 -8.13
C PHE A 143 -2.42 -5.94 -8.05
N LEU A 144 -3.13 -6.03 -6.95
CA LEU A 144 -4.12 -7.06 -6.67
C LEU A 144 -5.53 -6.48 -6.71
N HIS A 145 -6.44 -7.12 -7.43
CA HIS A 145 -7.85 -6.75 -7.39
C HIS A 145 -8.49 -7.15 -6.05
N GLU A 146 -9.39 -6.34 -5.50
CA GLU A 146 -10.06 -6.61 -4.22
C GLU A 146 -10.81 -7.94 -4.20
N ASP A 147 -11.45 -8.35 -5.31
CA ASP A 147 -12.15 -9.63 -5.42
C ASP A 147 -11.22 -10.84 -5.22
N ASP A 148 -9.97 -10.72 -5.69
CA ASP A 148 -8.96 -11.76 -5.53
C ASP A 148 -8.43 -11.82 -4.09
N LEU A 149 -8.30 -10.67 -3.41
CA LEU A 149 -8.02 -10.64 -1.98
C LEU A 149 -9.16 -11.28 -1.18
N ASP A 150 -10.40 -10.95 -1.50
CA ASP A 150 -11.56 -11.55 -0.83
C ASP A 150 -11.66 -13.06 -1.08
N ALA A 151 -11.28 -13.52 -2.27
CA ALA A 151 -11.18 -14.96 -2.53
C ALA A 151 -10.09 -15.63 -1.66
N ALA A 152 -8.94 -14.98 -1.48
CA ALA A 152 -7.89 -15.46 -0.57
C ALA A 152 -8.37 -15.48 0.89
N LYS A 153 -9.02 -14.43 1.36
CA LYS A 153 -9.61 -14.34 2.71
C LYS A 153 -10.62 -15.47 2.95
N ARG A 154 -11.53 -15.71 2.00
CA ARG A 154 -12.50 -16.85 2.09
C ARG A 154 -11.79 -18.19 2.19
N LEU A 155 -10.73 -18.40 1.39
CA LEU A 155 -9.98 -19.66 1.41
C LEU A 155 -9.30 -19.89 2.77
N VAL A 156 -8.59 -18.88 3.31
CA VAL A 156 -7.85 -19.03 4.57
C VAL A 156 -8.79 -19.13 5.79
N ARG A 157 -9.96 -18.49 5.77
CA ARG A 157 -10.99 -18.69 6.81
C ARG A 157 -11.45 -20.13 6.88
N ARG A 158 -11.56 -20.80 5.73
CA ARG A 158 -11.96 -22.21 5.64
C ARG A 158 -10.83 -23.17 6.04
N LEU A 159 -9.61 -22.93 5.54
CA LEU A 159 -8.49 -23.86 5.71
C LEU A 159 -7.69 -23.62 7.00
N ARG A 160 -7.70 -22.39 7.53
CA ARG A 160 -6.96 -21.97 8.71
C ARG A 160 -5.46 -22.37 8.67
N PRO A 161 -4.72 -22.11 7.58
CA PRO A 161 -3.32 -22.48 7.49
C PRO A 161 -2.49 -21.68 8.50
N ASP A 162 -1.54 -22.32 9.17
CA ASP A 162 -0.59 -21.62 10.02
C ASP A 162 0.54 -21.01 9.19
N GLY A 163 0.83 -19.73 9.42
CA GLY A 163 1.96 -19.03 8.84
C GLY A 163 1.60 -17.95 7.83
N ILE A 164 2.61 -17.51 7.08
CA ILE A 164 2.56 -16.37 6.17
C ILE A 164 2.23 -16.82 4.76
N LEU A 165 1.41 -16.03 4.05
CA LEU A 165 1.00 -16.24 2.67
C LEU A 165 1.03 -14.91 1.90
N ASN A 166 1.84 -14.83 0.87
CA ASN A 166 1.80 -13.71 -0.06
C ASN A 166 0.55 -13.80 -0.95
N VAL A 167 -0.10 -12.65 -1.18
CA VAL A 167 -1.28 -12.56 -2.05
C VAL A 167 -0.98 -11.60 -3.19
N ALA A 168 -0.71 -12.16 -4.36
CA ALA A 168 -0.37 -11.42 -5.56
C ALA A 168 -0.92 -12.13 -6.80
N PRO A 169 -1.30 -11.41 -7.86
CA PRO A 169 -1.63 -12.03 -9.14
C PRO A 169 -0.40 -12.70 -9.76
N ASP A 170 -0.61 -13.49 -10.81
CA ASP A 170 0.48 -14.16 -11.51
C ASP A 170 1.36 -13.15 -12.26
N GLY A 171 2.68 -13.35 -12.20
CA GLY A 171 3.65 -12.49 -12.86
C GLY A 171 3.76 -11.10 -12.23
N SER A 172 4.22 -10.14 -13.03
CA SER A 172 4.43 -8.74 -12.66
C SER A 172 4.34 -7.84 -13.88
N ILE A 173 4.10 -6.54 -13.71
CA ILE A 173 4.17 -5.54 -14.77
C ILE A 173 5.58 -4.98 -14.77
N MET A 174 6.28 -5.10 -15.91
CA MET A 174 7.62 -4.54 -16.09
C MET A 174 7.58 -3.02 -16.28
N GLY A 175 8.69 -2.34 -15.92
CA GLY A 175 8.77 -0.89 -15.91
C GLY A 175 8.41 -0.22 -17.23
N GLU A 176 8.81 -0.79 -18.37
CA GLU A 176 8.43 -0.30 -19.69
C GLU A 176 6.91 -0.31 -19.88
N ARG A 177 6.27 -1.40 -19.49
CA ARG A 177 4.81 -1.55 -19.59
C ARG A 177 4.06 -0.68 -18.60
N LEU A 178 4.61 -0.50 -17.39
CA LEU A 178 4.08 0.46 -16.41
C LEU A 178 4.06 1.88 -16.97
N HIS A 179 5.13 2.28 -17.66
CA HIS A 179 5.23 3.60 -18.29
C HIS A 179 4.19 3.79 -19.42
N GLU A 180 3.93 2.74 -20.21
CA GLU A 180 2.89 2.79 -21.25
C GLU A 180 1.48 2.91 -20.67
N LEU A 181 1.20 2.20 -19.57
CA LEU A 181 -0.10 2.17 -18.91
C LEU A 181 -0.35 3.38 -17.99
N SER A 182 0.71 4.08 -17.57
CA SER A 182 0.60 5.22 -16.67
C SER A 182 0.01 6.45 -17.39
N PRO A 183 -0.94 7.16 -16.77
CA PRO A 183 -1.43 8.42 -17.32
C PRO A 183 -0.26 9.39 -17.51
N ARG A 184 -0.16 10.00 -18.68
CA ARG A 184 0.89 11.01 -18.96
C ARG A 184 0.63 12.25 -18.11
N THR A 185 1.28 12.33 -16.97
CA THR A 185 1.31 13.57 -16.19
C THR A 185 2.22 14.58 -16.91
N LEU A 186 1.66 15.73 -17.29
CA LEU A 186 2.44 16.90 -17.76
C LEU A 186 3.24 17.48 -16.58
N GLY A 187 4.23 16.74 -16.10
CA GLY A 187 5.10 17.16 -15.00
C GLY A 187 6.34 17.88 -15.51
N VAL A 188 6.71 18.99 -14.87
CA VAL A 188 8.05 19.59 -15.07
C VAL A 188 9.08 18.60 -14.57
N ALA A 189 10.02 18.21 -15.43
CA ALA A 189 11.14 17.35 -15.07
C ALA A 189 12.04 18.08 -14.05
N LEU A 190 11.91 17.71 -12.77
CA LEU A 190 12.78 18.19 -11.70
C LEU A 190 13.89 17.17 -11.45
N PRO A 191 15.13 17.61 -11.14
CA PRO A 191 16.17 16.70 -10.64
C PRO A 191 15.68 15.93 -9.42
N GLY A 192 16.11 14.66 -9.25
CA GLY A 192 15.61 13.76 -8.19
C GLY A 192 15.65 14.40 -6.78
N TRP A 193 16.78 15.06 -6.42
CA TRP A 193 16.91 15.74 -5.14
C TRP A 193 15.89 16.89 -4.93
N ALA A 194 15.58 17.64 -6.01
CA ALA A 194 14.61 18.73 -5.94
C ALA A 194 13.18 18.18 -5.81
N ARG A 195 12.89 17.06 -6.46
CA ARG A 195 11.61 16.37 -6.35
C ARG A 195 11.39 15.83 -4.94
N GLU A 196 12.40 15.17 -4.35
CA GLU A 196 12.33 14.70 -2.96
C GLU A 196 12.09 15.85 -1.97
N ALA A 197 12.79 16.97 -2.13
CA ALA A 197 12.58 18.15 -1.28
C ALA A 197 11.16 18.72 -1.46
N VAL A 198 10.67 18.81 -2.69
CA VAL A 198 9.30 19.30 -2.98
C VAL A 198 8.26 18.35 -2.37
N ASP A 199 8.43 17.05 -2.49
CA ASP A 199 7.51 16.08 -1.93
C ASP A 199 7.53 16.07 -0.40
N ALA A 200 8.71 16.18 0.21
CA ALA A 200 8.83 16.31 1.66
C ALA A 200 8.11 17.57 2.19
N VAL A 201 8.27 18.70 1.49
CA VAL A 201 7.56 19.95 1.82
C VAL A 201 6.06 19.81 1.59
N ARG A 202 5.65 19.23 0.45
CA ARG A 202 4.23 19.00 0.14
C ARG A 202 3.60 18.04 1.14
N TRP A 203 4.31 16.97 1.50
CA TRP A 203 3.84 16.04 2.53
C TRP A 203 3.68 16.72 3.89
N ARG A 204 4.72 17.47 4.32
CA ARG A 204 4.74 18.12 5.64
C ARG A 204 3.67 19.19 5.81
N PHE A 205 3.41 19.99 4.76
CA PHE A 205 2.57 21.20 4.87
C PHE A 205 1.25 21.11 4.10
N LEU A 206 1.16 20.27 3.07
CA LEU A 206 0.01 20.21 2.16
C LEU A 206 -0.61 18.80 2.10
N ASN A 207 -0.14 17.85 2.94
CA ASN A 207 -0.51 16.43 2.83
C ASN A 207 -0.43 15.94 1.38
N GLY A 208 0.75 16.10 0.79
CA GLY A 208 1.02 15.76 -0.60
C GLY A 208 0.71 14.30 -0.94
N PRO A 209 0.64 13.95 -2.23
CA PRO A 209 0.16 12.63 -2.66
C PRO A 209 1.10 11.49 -2.28
N VAL A 210 2.41 11.73 -2.16
CA VAL A 210 3.40 10.65 -1.96
C VAL A 210 3.97 10.70 -0.55
N PRO A 211 3.72 9.69 0.29
CA PRO A 211 4.30 9.61 1.63
C PRO A 211 5.82 9.34 1.59
N PRO A 212 6.56 9.75 2.63
CA PRO A 212 7.98 9.43 2.76
C PRO A 212 8.23 7.92 2.64
N GLY A 213 9.29 7.53 1.94
CA GLY A 213 9.71 6.14 1.75
C GLY A 213 8.94 5.37 0.68
N LEU A 214 7.79 5.84 0.20
CA LEU A 214 7.04 5.15 -0.86
C LEU A 214 7.80 5.13 -2.20
N ARG A 215 8.65 6.14 -2.47
CA ARG A 215 9.44 6.21 -3.71
C ARG A 215 10.41 5.05 -3.89
N GLU A 216 10.89 4.44 -2.81
CA GLU A 216 11.74 3.27 -2.90
C GLU A 216 11.02 2.11 -3.59
N TYR A 217 9.69 1.98 -3.37
CA TYR A 217 8.84 0.98 -4.02
C TYR A 217 8.58 1.26 -5.51
N ALA A 218 8.93 2.44 -5.99
CA ALA A 218 8.94 2.80 -7.41
C ALA A 218 10.35 2.74 -8.05
N ARG A 219 11.40 2.51 -7.25
CA ARG A 219 12.80 2.44 -7.71
C ARG A 219 13.35 1.04 -7.81
N HIS A 220 12.91 0.16 -6.89
CA HIS A 220 13.45 -1.19 -6.76
C HIS A 220 12.35 -2.23 -6.84
N SER A 221 12.64 -3.36 -7.50
CA SER A 221 11.70 -4.48 -7.61
C SER A 221 11.47 -5.15 -6.26
N TRP A 222 10.20 -5.40 -5.94
CA TRP A 222 9.76 -6.05 -4.70
C TRP A 222 8.55 -6.96 -4.91
N HIS A 223 8.35 -7.43 -6.14
CA HIS A 223 7.27 -8.36 -6.43
C HIS A 223 7.44 -9.69 -5.71
N VAL A 224 6.33 -10.28 -5.30
CA VAL A 224 6.31 -11.47 -4.43
C VAL A 224 5.84 -12.71 -5.19
N SER A 225 6.27 -13.89 -4.73
CA SER A 225 5.73 -15.17 -5.19
C SER A 225 4.38 -15.45 -4.50
N ASN A 226 3.41 -15.98 -5.26
CA ASN A 226 2.12 -16.44 -4.77
C ASN A 226 2.03 -17.98 -4.71
N GLU A 227 3.13 -18.69 -4.95
CA GLU A 227 3.15 -20.15 -5.09
C GLU A 227 2.57 -20.88 -3.86
N LYS A 228 2.87 -20.40 -2.67
CA LYS A 228 2.39 -21.02 -1.43
C LYS A 228 0.87 -20.94 -1.31
N LEU A 229 0.27 -19.80 -1.64
CA LEU A 229 -1.19 -19.63 -1.61
C LEU A 229 -1.86 -20.42 -2.76
N ARG A 230 -1.23 -20.45 -3.95
CA ARG A 230 -1.68 -21.30 -5.06
C ARG A 230 -1.66 -22.78 -4.70
N GLY A 231 -0.66 -23.23 -3.96
CA GLY A 231 -0.58 -24.60 -3.42
C GLY A 231 -1.75 -24.97 -2.51
N LEU A 232 -2.43 -24.00 -1.92
CA LEU A 232 -3.66 -24.17 -1.15
C LEU A 232 -4.94 -24.14 -2.01
N GLY A 233 -4.81 -23.94 -3.32
CA GLY A 233 -5.94 -23.95 -4.28
C GLY A 233 -6.49 -22.55 -4.61
N TRP A 234 -5.82 -21.46 -4.19
CA TRP A 234 -6.19 -20.12 -4.63
C TRP A 234 -5.70 -19.86 -6.06
N VAL A 235 -6.52 -19.18 -6.86
CA VAL A 235 -6.18 -18.77 -8.23
C VAL A 235 -6.62 -17.33 -8.44
N PRO A 236 -5.70 -16.42 -8.83
CA PRO A 236 -6.07 -15.06 -9.18
C PRO A 236 -6.92 -15.05 -10.46
N ARG A 237 -7.91 -14.17 -10.52
CA ARG A 237 -8.83 -14.04 -11.65
C ARG A 237 -8.56 -12.80 -12.49
N VAL A 238 -8.03 -11.75 -11.86
CA VAL A 238 -7.75 -10.47 -12.48
C VAL A 238 -6.23 -10.35 -12.69
N SER A 239 -5.81 -9.92 -13.87
CA SER A 239 -4.39 -9.73 -14.17
C SER A 239 -3.82 -8.49 -13.46
N ASN A 240 -2.48 -8.43 -13.35
CA ASN A 240 -1.78 -7.25 -12.85
C ASN A 240 -2.12 -5.99 -13.63
N GLU A 241 -2.17 -6.09 -14.97
CA GLU A 241 -2.43 -4.94 -15.85
C GLU A 241 -3.86 -4.41 -15.66
N GLU A 242 -4.85 -5.31 -15.65
CA GLU A 242 -6.26 -4.94 -15.40
C GLU A 242 -6.41 -4.27 -14.02
N SER A 243 -5.78 -4.84 -12.98
CA SER A 243 -5.78 -4.24 -11.65
C SER A 243 -5.14 -2.85 -11.66
N TYR A 244 -3.96 -2.70 -12.30
CA TYR A 244 -3.26 -1.42 -12.37
C TYR A 244 -4.09 -0.34 -13.06
N VAL A 245 -4.67 -0.66 -14.23
CA VAL A 245 -5.52 0.28 -15.00
C VAL A 245 -6.74 0.67 -14.18
N ALA A 246 -7.43 -0.30 -13.57
CA ALA A 246 -8.59 -0.03 -12.72
C ALA A 246 -8.27 0.89 -11.52
N GLY A 247 -7.04 0.82 -10.99
CA GLY A 247 -6.59 1.67 -9.88
C GLY A 247 -6.04 3.03 -10.30
N SER A 248 -5.61 3.19 -11.55
CA SER A 248 -4.96 4.41 -12.05
C SER A 248 -5.93 5.41 -12.69
N ASP A 249 -7.13 5.00 -13.07
CA ASP A 249 -8.12 5.84 -13.73
C ASP A 249 -8.76 6.90 -12.80
N GLY A 250 -8.59 6.77 -11.49
CA GLY A 250 -9.06 7.73 -10.49
C GLY A 250 -8.06 8.87 -10.25
N SER A 251 -8.49 10.13 -10.39
CA SER A 251 -7.69 11.26 -9.89
C SER A 251 -7.55 11.17 -8.36
N TRP A 252 -6.31 11.37 -7.81
CA TRP A 252 -6.11 11.48 -6.35
C TRP A 252 -7.03 12.54 -5.70
N ILE A 253 -7.46 13.54 -6.48
CA ILE A 253 -8.44 14.55 -6.06
C ILE A 253 -9.78 13.92 -5.73
N ASP A 254 -10.16 12.83 -6.38
CA ASP A 254 -11.44 12.14 -6.16
C ASP A 254 -11.43 11.32 -4.86
N SER A 255 -10.25 10.92 -4.38
CA SER A 255 -10.06 10.24 -3.09
C SER A 255 -10.10 11.19 -1.88
N ILE A 256 -10.07 12.51 -2.10
CA ILE A 256 -10.08 13.53 -1.04
C ILE A 256 -11.51 13.98 -0.75
N SER A 257 -11.87 14.11 0.53
CA SER A 257 -13.17 14.65 0.94
C SER A 257 -13.41 16.07 0.36
N ALA A 258 -14.67 16.39 0.07
CA ALA A 258 -15.05 17.70 -0.51
C ALA A 258 -14.52 18.89 0.32
N LYS A 259 -14.53 18.78 1.67
CA LYS A 259 -13.95 19.78 2.58
C LYS A 259 -12.46 19.98 2.34
N ARG A 260 -11.71 18.91 2.19
CA ARG A 260 -10.25 18.95 2.01
C ARG A 260 -9.85 19.42 0.61
N ARG A 261 -10.67 19.12 -0.42
CA ARG A 261 -10.52 19.70 -1.77
C ARG A 261 -10.63 21.25 -1.72
N GLN A 262 -11.58 21.76 -0.95
CA GLN A 262 -11.77 23.19 -0.78
C GLN A 262 -10.60 23.84 -0.01
N GLU A 263 -10.08 23.19 1.03
CA GLU A 263 -8.90 23.66 1.77
C GLU A 263 -7.64 23.72 0.88
N ILE A 264 -7.41 22.72 0.03
CA ILE A 264 -6.29 22.68 -0.92
C ILE A 264 -6.44 23.78 -1.98
N ALA A 265 -7.65 23.96 -2.51
CA ALA A 265 -7.93 25.03 -3.49
C ALA A 265 -7.67 26.43 -2.90
N LEU A 266 -8.10 26.67 -1.65
CA LEU A 266 -7.85 27.92 -0.93
C LEU A 266 -6.36 28.13 -0.64
N ALA A 267 -5.64 27.11 -0.19
CA ALA A 267 -4.19 27.18 0.05
C ALA A 267 -3.41 27.44 -1.24
N GLY A 268 -3.79 26.77 -2.35
CA GLY A 268 -3.20 27.00 -3.67
C GLY A 268 -3.43 28.44 -4.19
N SER A 269 -4.63 28.95 -4.00
CA SER A 269 -4.98 30.35 -4.35
C SER A 269 -4.18 31.36 -3.53
N ALA A 270 -4.05 31.13 -2.23
CA ALA A 270 -3.22 32.01 -1.35
C ALA A 270 -1.74 31.98 -1.74
N ALA A 271 -1.18 30.82 -2.04
CA ALA A 271 0.20 30.68 -2.50
C ALA A 271 0.44 31.38 -3.84
N ALA A 272 -0.51 31.30 -4.78
CA ALA A 272 -0.44 32.01 -6.07
C ALA A 272 -0.47 33.52 -5.89
N VAL A 273 -1.34 34.05 -5.02
CA VAL A 273 -1.39 35.49 -4.68
C VAL A 273 -0.08 35.94 -4.07
N ILE A 274 0.50 35.21 -3.11
CA ILE A 274 1.78 35.52 -2.50
C ILE A 274 2.90 35.54 -3.55
N ALA A 275 2.94 34.59 -4.47
CA ALA A 275 3.92 34.53 -5.54
C ALA A 275 3.82 35.72 -6.47
N VAL A 276 2.61 36.17 -6.86
CA VAL A 276 2.35 37.33 -7.68
C VAL A 276 2.80 38.61 -6.96
N VAL A 277 2.46 38.77 -5.68
CA VAL A 277 2.88 39.92 -4.87
C VAL A 277 4.40 39.98 -4.75
N LEU A 278 5.08 38.88 -4.49
CA LEU A 278 6.54 38.82 -4.41
C LEU A 278 7.21 39.16 -5.76
N ALA A 279 6.62 38.67 -6.87
CA ALA A 279 7.09 39.03 -8.21
C ALA A 279 6.94 40.55 -8.49
N ALA A 280 5.78 41.12 -8.18
CA ALA A 280 5.53 42.56 -8.32
C ALA A 280 6.48 43.40 -7.48
N VAL A 281 6.72 43.01 -6.21
CA VAL A 281 7.69 43.70 -5.34
C VAL A 281 9.12 43.61 -5.92
N ARG A 282 9.51 42.47 -6.50
CA ARG A 282 10.83 42.34 -7.15
C ARG A 282 10.96 43.24 -8.38
N VAL A 283 9.93 43.35 -9.20
CA VAL A 283 9.91 44.23 -10.38
C VAL A 283 10.03 45.70 -9.96
N VAL A 284 9.22 46.12 -8.98
CA VAL A 284 9.28 47.53 -8.46
C VAL A 284 10.63 47.85 -7.83
N ARG A 285 11.25 46.93 -7.09
CA ARG A 285 12.60 47.11 -6.53
C ARG A 285 13.70 47.20 -7.61
N ARG A 286 13.54 46.43 -8.73
CA ARG A 286 14.48 46.56 -9.87
C ARG A 286 14.31 47.86 -10.65
N ALA A 287 13.09 48.38 -10.77
CA ALA A 287 12.82 49.64 -11.46
C ALA A 287 13.24 50.89 -10.67
N ARG A 288 13.53 50.76 -9.36
CA ARG A 288 14.01 51.85 -8.47
C ARG A 288 15.52 51.84 -8.23
N ARG A 289 16.23 50.87 -8.84
CA ARG A 289 17.71 50.85 -8.92
C ARG A 289 18.18 51.22 -10.32
#